data_6151cf0f4946d3dcface261cd4452616
#
_entry.id   6151cf0f4946d3dcface261cd4452616
#
_cell.length_a   1.000
_cell.length_b   1.000
_cell.length_c   1.000
_cell.angle_alpha   90.00
_cell.angle_beta   90.00
_cell.angle_gamma   90.00
#
_symmetry.space_group_name_H-M   'P 1'
#
loop_
_entity.id
_entity.type
_entity.pdbx_description
1 polymer ?
#
loop_
_entity_poly.entity_id
_entity_poly.type
_entity_poly.pdbx_seq_one_letter_code
_entity_poly.pdbx_strand_id
1 'polypeptide(L)'
;MASKYNTKVYCRQALIGGNYGLLDLETFIPNPDYYSALLWHRLMGKGVLSIDFSGSSFLRAYAHCSKHKSGVSILLINLSKSTGFSVTVRNNLNIDLAEVSVLKQTVSWYGEKVYDGSERREEYHLSGKEGNYLSRIMLLNGNPLQLTEDGEIPELSPVLTAINSPISIAPLSIAFVVFPNFEAKACA
;
A
#
# COMPACT_ATOMS: atom_id res chain seq x y z
N MET A 1 11.14 -1.64 -0.81
CA MET A 1 12.42 -2.19 -0.28
C MET A 1 13.59 -1.26 -0.56
N ALA A 2 13.91 -0.93 -1.80
CA ALA A 2 15.09 -0.11 -2.16
C ALA A 2 15.15 1.25 -1.42
N SER A 3 14.02 1.95 -1.26
CA SER A 3 13.93 3.21 -0.51
C SER A 3 14.39 3.10 0.94
N LYS A 4 14.17 1.96 1.60
CA LYS A 4 14.65 1.68 2.97
C LYS A 4 16.19 1.73 3.08
N TYR A 5 16.89 1.46 1.98
CA TYR A 5 18.35 1.48 1.89
C TYR A 5 18.88 2.75 1.24
N ASN A 6 18.13 3.86 1.31
CA ASN A 6 18.50 5.17 0.78
C ASN A 6 18.72 5.20 -0.74
N THR A 7 18.13 4.29 -1.48
CA THR A 7 18.15 4.31 -2.95
C THR A 7 17.38 5.53 -3.43
N LYS A 8 18.04 6.39 -4.21
CA LYS A 8 17.46 7.66 -4.68
C LYS A 8 16.69 7.51 -5.98
N VAL A 9 17.09 6.58 -6.81
CA VAL A 9 16.49 6.36 -8.14
C VAL A 9 16.37 4.86 -8.37
N TYR A 10 15.24 4.44 -8.90
CA TYR A 10 15.00 3.10 -9.40
C TYR A 10 14.49 3.19 -10.84
N CYS A 11 15.30 2.73 -11.78
CA CYS A 11 14.95 2.68 -13.19
C CYS A 11 14.41 1.31 -13.55
N ARG A 12 13.10 1.24 -13.78
CA ARG A 12 12.43 0.02 -14.26
C ARG A 12 12.66 -0.12 -15.77
N GLN A 13 13.22 -1.19 -16.21
CA GLN A 13 13.23 -1.58 -17.62
C GLN A 13 11.97 -2.42 -17.90
N ALA A 14 11.07 -2.00 -18.78
CA ALA A 14 10.97 -0.74 -19.47
C ALA A 14 9.52 -0.24 -19.40
N LEU A 15 9.25 0.99 -19.86
CA LEU A 15 7.84 1.43 -19.99
C LEU A 15 7.16 0.59 -21.09
N ILE A 16 7.79 0.51 -22.25
CA ILE A 16 7.35 -0.29 -23.40
C ILE A 16 8.54 -1.12 -23.88
N GLY A 17 8.30 -2.36 -24.23
CA GLY A 17 9.33 -3.22 -24.81
C GLY A 17 9.49 -4.55 -24.08
N GLY A 18 9.73 -5.60 -24.85
CA GLY A 18 9.76 -6.97 -24.36
C GLY A 18 8.41 -7.41 -23.76
N ASN A 19 8.38 -8.62 -23.23
CA ASN A 19 7.18 -9.18 -22.57
C ASN A 19 7.05 -8.79 -21.09
N TYR A 20 7.93 -7.94 -20.59
CA TYR A 20 8.01 -7.50 -19.19
C TYR A 20 7.84 -5.97 -19.03
N GLY A 21 7.51 -5.25 -20.10
CA GLY A 21 7.20 -3.83 -20.03
C GLY A 21 6.00 -3.50 -19.15
N LEU A 22 5.91 -2.26 -18.68
CA LEU A 22 4.73 -1.79 -17.95
C LEU A 22 3.51 -1.66 -18.87
N LEU A 23 3.74 -1.44 -20.16
CA LEU A 23 2.71 -1.45 -21.21
C LEU A 23 2.93 -2.63 -22.14
N ASP A 24 1.84 -3.19 -22.62
CA ASP A 24 1.86 -4.21 -23.68
C ASP A 24 2.51 -3.63 -24.96
N LEU A 25 3.32 -4.44 -25.63
CA LEU A 25 4.13 -3.98 -26.75
C LEU A 25 3.31 -3.59 -28.00
N GLU A 26 2.20 -4.27 -28.23
CA GLU A 26 1.39 -4.11 -29.44
C GLU A 26 0.19 -3.20 -29.20
N THR A 27 -0.48 -3.38 -28.06
CA THR A 27 -1.73 -2.68 -27.76
C THR A 27 -1.54 -1.46 -26.88
N PHE A 28 -0.36 -1.29 -26.25
CA PHE A 28 -0.05 -0.28 -25.23
C PHE A 28 -0.97 -0.32 -23.99
N ILE A 29 -1.76 -1.37 -23.84
CA ILE A 29 -2.59 -1.56 -22.66
C ILE A 29 -1.71 -1.78 -21.43
N PRO A 30 -1.99 -1.12 -20.29
CA PRO A 30 -1.23 -1.30 -19.07
C PRO A 30 -1.23 -2.76 -18.57
N ASN A 31 -0.05 -3.29 -18.32
CA ASN A 31 0.13 -4.56 -17.64
C ASN A 31 -0.19 -4.41 -16.13
N PRO A 32 -0.50 -5.48 -15.40
CA PRO A 32 -0.90 -5.42 -14.01
C PRO A 32 0.04 -4.63 -13.10
N ASP A 33 1.35 -4.72 -13.29
CA ASP A 33 2.35 -4.02 -12.47
C ASP A 33 2.43 -2.51 -12.74
N TYR A 34 1.90 -2.04 -13.86
CA TYR A 34 1.74 -0.62 -14.14
C TYR A 34 0.92 0.08 -13.06
N TYR A 35 -0.18 -0.52 -12.63
CA TYR A 35 -1.08 0.09 -11.65
C TYR A 35 -0.44 0.18 -10.26
N SER A 36 0.38 -0.79 -9.89
CA SER A 36 1.15 -0.71 -8.64
C SER A 36 2.23 0.38 -8.69
N ALA A 37 2.89 0.54 -9.82
CA ALA A 37 3.86 1.62 -10.05
C ALA A 37 3.17 3.00 -10.03
N LEU A 38 1.98 3.10 -10.63
CA LEU A 38 1.19 4.34 -10.66
C LEU A 38 0.72 4.74 -9.26
N LEU A 39 0.18 3.80 -8.45
CA LEU A 39 -0.20 4.07 -7.07
C LEU A 39 1.01 4.44 -6.21
N TRP A 40 2.13 3.73 -6.37
CA TRP A 40 3.38 4.13 -5.72
C TRP A 40 3.73 5.58 -6.03
N HIS A 41 3.71 5.94 -7.30
CA HIS A 41 4.07 7.29 -7.74
C HIS A 41 3.08 8.36 -7.25
N ARG A 42 1.80 8.01 -7.09
CA ARG A 42 0.77 8.94 -6.62
C ARG A 42 0.75 9.11 -5.10
N LEU A 43 1.04 8.06 -4.35
CA LEU A 43 0.77 8.01 -2.91
C LEU A 43 2.02 8.09 -2.03
N MET A 44 3.15 7.49 -2.47
CA MET A 44 4.35 7.39 -1.67
C MET A 44 5.24 8.62 -1.86
N GLY A 45 5.41 9.40 -0.81
CA GLY A 45 6.27 10.60 -0.80
C GLY A 45 7.74 10.28 -0.63
N LYS A 46 8.59 11.30 -0.59
CA LYS A 46 10.05 11.18 -0.54
C LYS A 46 10.57 10.74 0.84
N GLY A 47 9.89 11.14 1.91
CA GLY A 47 10.28 10.78 3.27
C GLY A 47 10.02 9.30 3.54
N VAL A 48 11.05 8.53 3.88
CA VAL A 48 10.96 7.11 4.23
C VAL A 48 10.88 6.99 5.74
N LEU A 49 9.88 6.27 6.24
CA LEU A 49 9.67 6.07 7.66
C LEU A 49 10.14 4.68 8.07
N SER A 50 10.70 4.59 9.27
CA SER A 50 11.00 3.31 9.89
C SER A 50 9.71 2.63 10.33
N ILE A 51 9.61 1.34 10.08
CA ILE A 51 8.53 0.48 10.57
C ILE A 51 9.17 -0.61 11.41
N ASP A 52 8.67 -0.79 12.62
CA ASP A 52 8.88 -2.03 13.36
C ASP A 52 7.77 -3.00 13.00
N PHE A 53 8.14 -4.15 12.46
CA PHE A 53 7.22 -5.15 11.95
C PHE A 53 7.69 -6.55 12.34
N SER A 54 7.01 -7.14 13.30
CA SER A 54 7.28 -8.51 13.80
C SER A 54 6.31 -9.55 13.23
N GLY A 55 5.87 -9.36 11.99
CA GLY A 55 4.87 -10.21 11.36
C GLY A 55 5.44 -11.42 10.59
N SER A 56 4.56 -12.04 9.81
CA SER A 56 4.88 -13.19 8.96
C SER A 56 5.96 -12.87 7.93
N SER A 57 6.85 -13.83 7.65
CA SER A 57 7.82 -13.74 6.57
C SER A 57 7.18 -13.59 5.18
N PHE A 58 5.89 -13.79 5.04
CA PHE A 58 5.14 -13.57 3.80
C PHE A 58 4.55 -12.17 3.67
N LEU A 59 4.51 -11.40 4.75
CA LEU A 59 4.00 -10.02 4.69
C LEU A 59 5.17 -9.03 4.70
N ARG A 60 5.10 -8.02 3.83
CA ARG A 60 6.05 -6.90 3.77
C ARG A 60 5.30 -5.61 4.01
N ALA A 61 5.92 -4.74 4.80
CA ALA A 61 5.38 -3.42 5.10
C ALA A 61 6.43 -2.34 4.85
N TYR A 62 6.02 -1.22 4.26
CA TYR A 62 6.86 -0.06 4.01
C TYR A 62 6.04 1.20 4.26
N ALA A 63 6.62 2.22 4.89
CA ALA A 63 5.95 3.48 5.12
C ALA A 63 6.76 4.66 4.57
N HIS A 64 6.03 5.60 4.03
CA HIS A 64 6.54 6.88 3.55
C HIS A 64 5.64 8.00 4.04
N CYS A 65 6.16 9.23 4.05
CA CYS A 65 5.29 10.39 4.09
C CYS A 65 4.36 10.36 2.88
N SER A 66 3.12 10.78 3.03
CA SER A 66 2.20 10.89 1.89
C SER A 66 2.67 11.95 0.91
N LYS A 67 2.41 11.75 -0.40
CA LYS A 67 3.00 12.61 -1.44
C LYS A 67 2.28 13.94 -1.60
N HIS A 68 0.96 13.95 -1.57
CA HIS A 68 0.14 15.13 -1.91
C HIS A 68 -0.76 15.59 -0.75
N LYS A 69 -0.70 14.91 0.38
CA LYS A 69 -1.49 15.20 1.59
C LYS A 69 -0.56 15.13 2.79
N SER A 70 -0.87 15.89 3.84
CA SER A 70 -0.26 15.63 5.14
C SER A 70 -0.61 14.21 5.58
N GLY A 71 0.33 13.51 6.23
CA GLY A 71 0.10 12.17 6.73
C GLY A 71 1.08 11.13 6.23
N VAL A 72 0.70 9.87 6.34
CA VAL A 72 1.55 8.71 6.08
C VAL A 72 0.89 7.76 5.10
N SER A 73 1.67 7.25 4.16
CA SER A 73 1.27 6.19 3.23
C SER A 73 2.00 4.90 3.56
N ILE A 74 1.27 3.80 3.71
CA ILE A 74 1.80 2.47 3.99
C ILE A 74 1.55 1.58 2.78
N LEU A 75 2.59 0.84 2.39
CA LEU A 75 2.50 -0.24 1.42
C LEU A 75 2.60 -1.57 2.14
N LEU A 76 1.60 -2.42 1.97
CA LEU A 76 1.57 -3.80 2.43
C LEU A 76 1.61 -4.74 1.21
N ILE A 77 2.44 -5.79 1.27
CA ILE A 77 2.53 -6.80 0.22
C ILE A 77 2.40 -8.17 0.86
N ASN A 78 1.34 -8.88 0.51
CA ASN A 78 1.14 -10.26 0.96
C ASN A 78 1.62 -11.24 -0.10
N LEU A 79 2.68 -11.96 0.20
CA LEU A 79 3.30 -12.98 -0.65
C LEU A 79 2.76 -14.39 -0.39
N SER A 80 1.89 -14.57 0.61
CA SER A 80 1.28 -15.87 0.88
C SER A 80 0.28 -16.25 -0.21
N LYS A 81 0.31 -17.48 -0.65
CA LYS A 81 -0.64 -18.01 -1.65
C LYS A 81 -2.02 -18.31 -1.06
N SER A 82 -2.12 -18.50 0.25
CA SER A 82 -3.34 -19.01 0.90
C SER A 82 -3.77 -18.24 2.14
N THR A 83 -2.86 -17.46 2.75
CA THR A 83 -3.13 -16.80 4.02
C THR A 83 -3.36 -15.31 3.83
N GLY A 84 -4.55 -14.83 4.22
CA GLY A 84 -4.82 -13.41 4.41
C GLY A 84 -4.30 -12.95 5.76
N PHE A 85 -4.01 -11.66 5.88
CA PHE A 85 -3.55 -11.04 7.12
C PHE A 85 -4.46 -9.90 7.54
N SER A 86 -4.63 -9.75 8.85
CA SER A 86 -5.25 -8.59 9.47
C SER A 86 -4.15 -7.76 10.14
N VAL A 87 -3.98 -6.52 9.73
CA VAL A 87 -2.90 -5.63 10.16
C VAL A 87 -3.48 -4.47 10.94
N THR A 88 -3.01 -4.29 12.18
CA THR A 88 -3.29 -3.10 12.98
C THR A 88 -2.08 -2.18 12.95
N VAL A 89 -2.31 -0.90 12.67
CA VAL A 89 -1.26 0.13 12.62
C VAL A 89 -1.31 0.91 13.94
N ARG A 90 -0.17 1.08 14.61
CA ARG A 90 -0.04 1.85 15.84
C ARG A 90 1.15 2.81 15.73
N ASN A 91 1.06 3.97 16.35
CA ASN A 91 2.17 4.93 16.42
C ASN A 91 3.00 4.68 17.70
N ASN A 92 4.31 4.59 17.56
CA ASN A 92 5.23 4.22 18.65
C ASN A 92 5.89 5.42 19.32
N LEU A 93 5.37 6.64 19.18
CA LEU A 93 6.02 7.85 19.70
C LEU A 93 5.97 7.99 21.23
N ASN A 94 5.16 7.19 21.94
CA ASN A 94 5.08 7.16 23.41
C ASN A 94 4.94 5.71 23.88
N ILE A 95 6.04 4.97 24.01
CA ILE A 95 6.02 3.71 24.77
C ILE A 95 6.61 4.01 26.16
N ASP A 96 5.74 4.24 27.13
CA ASP A 96 6.02 3.83 28.51
C ASP A 96 5.85 2.32 28.57
N LEU A 97 6.88 1.66 29.05
CA LEU A 97 7.03 0.21 29.12
C LEU A 97 6.01 -0.41 30.08
N ALA A 98 4.82 -0.75 29.61
CA ALA A 98 3.89 -1.60 30.34
C ALA A 98 3.28 -2.66 29.41
N GLU A 99 3.81 -3.87 29.58
CA GLU A 99 3.24 -5.18 29.25
C GLU A 99 2.87 -5.49 27.79
N VAL A 100 3.76 -6.24 27.19
CA VAL A 100 3.50 -7.06 26.01
C VAL A 100 2.79 -8.35 26.43
N SER A 101 1.52 -8.47 26.13
CA SER A 101 0.86 -9.76 26.05
C SER A 101 0.53 -10.14 24.60
N VAL A 102 1.07 -11.25 24.27
CA VAL A 102 1.04 -12.14 23.11
C VAL A 102 -0.23 -12.12 22.25
N LEU A 103 0.02 -12.22 20.93
CA LEU A 103 -0.86 -12.66 19.85
C LEU A 103 -1.77 -11.60 19.20
N LYS A 104 -1.15 -10.82 18.29
CA LYS A 104 -1.71 -10.47 16.97
C LYS A 104 -0.61 -9.68 16.25
N GLN A 105 -0.33 -10.01 14.98
CA GLN A 105 0.69 -9.30 14.19
C GLN A 105 0.35 -7.82 14.10
N THR A 106 1.12 -6.97 14.78
CA THR A 106 0.75 -5.58 15.02
C THR A 106 1.86 -4.67 14.51
N VAL A 107 1.54 -3.76 13.63
CA VAL A 107 2.38 -2.59 13.32
C VAL A 107 1.92 -1.48 14.27
N SER A 108 2.78 -1.04 15.20
CA SER A 108 2.36 -0.17 16.29
C SER A 108 2.66 1.31 16.02
N TRP A 109 1.63 2.15 16.17
CA TRP A 109 1.70 3.62 16.12
C TRP A 109 1.00 4.20 17.35
N TYR A 110 1.66 5.01 18.14
CA TYR A 110 1.05 5.74 19.24
C TYR A 110 1.14 7.24 18.99
N GLY A 111 0.01 7.90 18.87
CA GLY A 111 -0.15 9.35 18.93
C GLY A 111 -1.39 9.65 19.75
N GLU A 112 -1.27 10.53 20.70
CA GLU A 112 -2.34 10.95 21.59
C GLU A 112 -3.24 11.99 20.87
N LYS A 113 -4.06 11.51 19.92
CA LYS A 113 -5.29 12.20 19.53
C LYS A 113 -6.42 11.19 19.72
N VAL A 114 -7.37 11.53 20.55
CA VAL A 114 -8.68 10.88 20.58
C VAL A 114 -9.34 11.14 19.24
N TYR A 115 -9.24 10.17 18.32
CA TYR A 115 -9.97 10.24 17.06
C TYR A 115 -11.46 10.10 17.39
N ASP A 116 -12.26 11.05 16.99
CA ASP A 116 -13.72 11.11 17.23
C ASP A 116 -14.52 10.05 16.46
N GLY A 117 -13.85 9.09 15.84
CA GLY A 117 -14.46 8.02 15.02
C GLY A 117 -14.92 8.46 13.64
N SER A 118 -14.85 9.74 13.30
CA SER A 118 -15.22 10.28 11.98
C SER A 118 -14.08 10.20 10.97
N GLU A 119 -12.84 10.11 11.42
CA GLU A 119 -11.67 10.09 10.55
C GLU A 119 -11.58 8.78 9.74
N ARG A 120 -11.32 8.96 8.47
CA ARG A 120 -11.20 7.87 7.48
C ARG A 120 -9.78 7.79 6.94
N ARG A 121 -9.32 6.58 6.71
CA ARG A 121 -8.14 6.28 5.89
C ARG A 121 -8.57 5.86 4.49
N GLU A 122 -7.68 6.01 3.54
CA GLU A 122 -7.88 5.60 2.16
C GLU A 122 -7.20 4.25 1.92
N GLU A 123 -7.91 3.28 1.39
CA GLU A 123 -7.36 1.96 1.07
C GLU A 123 -7.46 1.67 -0.43
N TYR A 124 -6.36 1.20 -1.02
CA TYR A 124 -6.22 0.82 -2.41
C TYR A 124 -5.70 -0.61 -2.45
N HIS A 125 -6.58 -1.59 -2.61
CA HIS A 125 -6.23 -3.02 -2.65
C HIS A 125 -6.11 -3.49 -4.09
N LEU A 126 -4.90 -3.90 -4.49
CA LEU A 126 -4.61 -4.49 -5.79
C LEU A 126 -4.53 -6.00 -5.67
N SER A 127 -5.25 -6.71 -6.54
CA SER A 127 -5.20 -8.17 -6.67
C SER A 127 -5.42 -8.60 -8.12
N GLY A 128 -4.93 -9.78 -8.49
CA GLY A 128 -5.28 -10.39 -9.77
C GLY A 128 -6.73 -10.85 -9.77
N LYS A 129 -7.38 -10.85 -10.92
CA LYS A 129 -8.74 -11.36 -11.07
C LYS A 129 -8.82 -12.80 -10.55
N GLU A 130 -9.85 -13.09 -9.75
CA GLU A 130 -10.10 -14.41 -9.10
C GLU A 130 -8.94 -14.88 -8.19
N GLY A 131 -8.14 -13.94 -7.65
CA GLY A 131 -6.97 -14.26 -6.84
C GLY A 131 -5.80 -14.87 -7.63
N ASN A 132 -5.89 -14.89 -8.95
CA ASN A 132 -4.85 -15.42 -9.83
C ASN A 132 -3.74 -14.38 -10.05
N TYR A 133 -2.57 -14.61 -9.48
CA TYR A 133 -1.40 -13.70 -9.63
C TYR A 133 -0.82 -13.68 -11.05
N LEU A 134 -1.19 -14.61 -11.91
CA LEU A 134 -0.82 -14.62 -13.33
C LEU A 134 -1.87 -13.92 -14.22
N SER A 135 -2.96 -13.41 -13.63
CA SER A 135 -3.98 -12.70 -14.37
C SER A 135 -3.41 -11.44 -15.02
N ARG A 136 -3.76 -11.19 -16.28
CA ARG A 136 -3.51 -9.91 -16.95
C ARG A 136 -4.50 -8.83 -16.52
N ILE A 137 -5.57 -9.18 -15.80
CA ILE A 137 -6.56 -8.23 -15.28
C ILE A 137 -6.25 -7.96 -13.83
N MET A 138 -5.89 -6.71 -13.52
CA MET A 138 -5.72 -6.21 -12.16
C MET A 138 -7.05 -5.68 -11.65
N LEU A 139 -7.36 -5.99 -10.40
CA LEU A 139 -8.50 -5.41 -9.68
C LEU A 139 -8.00 -4.35 -8.70
N LEU A 140 -8.70 -3.23 -8.60
CA LEU A 140 -8.59 -2.26 -7.53
C LEU A 140 -9.85 -2.31 -6.68
N ASN A 141 -9.71 -2.64 -5.40
CA ASN A 141 -10.84 -2.78 -4.47
C ASN A 141 -11.96 -3.70 -5.02
N GLY A 142 -11.56 -4.77 -5.74
CA GLY A 142 -12.45 -5.74 -6.37
C GLY A 142 -12.97 -5.35 -7.76
N ASN A 143 -12.74 -4.11 -8.22
CA ASN A 143 -13.18 -3.64 -9.53
C ASN A 143 -12.06 -3.77 -10.58
N PRO A 144 -12.33 -4.32 -11.79
CA PRO A 144 -11.34 -4.44 -12.84
C PRO A 144 -10.79 -3.09 -13.28
N LEU A 145 -9.47 -2.99 -13.39
CA LEU A 145 -8.80 -1.84 -13.99
C LEU A 145 -8.68 -2.06 -15.49
N GLN A 146 -9.60 -1.49 -16.24
CA GLN A 146 -9.63 -1.51 -17.69
C GLN A 146 -9.61 -0.07 -18.22
N LEU A 147 -8.97 0.15 -19.36
CA LEU A 147 -9.02 1.45 -20.00
C LEU A 147 -10.46 1.82 -20.33
N THR A 148 -10.76 3.12 -20.27
CA THR A 148 -12.03 3.67 -20.73
C THR A 148 -12.20 3.47 -22.25
N GLU A 149 -13.37 3.75 -22.78
CA GLU A 149 -13.63 3.70 -24.23
C GLU A 149 -12.70 4.66 -25.01
N ASP A 150 -12.30 5.77 -24.38
CA ASP A 150 -11.37 6.75 -24.95
C ASP A 150 -9.89 6.35 -24.77
N GLY A 151 -9.60 5.18 -24.19
CA GLY A 151 -8.25 4.68 -23.93
C GLY A 151 -7.56 5.29 -22.72
N GLU A 152 -8.29 5.98 -21.86
CA GLU A 152 -7.75 6.56 -20.65
C GLU A 152 -7.66 5.55 -19.49
N ILE A 153 -6.70 5.78 -18.59
CA ILE A 153 -6.57 5.00 -17.36
C ILE A 153 -7.76 5.31 -16.46
N PRO A 154 -8.44 4.28 -15.92
CA PRO A 154 -9.59 4.49 -15.04
C PRO A 154 -9.20 5.24 -13.77
N GLU A 155 -10.15 5.92 -13.16
CA GLU A 155 -9.94 6.56 -11.88
C GLU A 155 -9.57 5.52 -10.81
N LEU A 156 -8.46 5.79 -10.11
CA LEU A 156 -8.00 4.94 -9.01
C LEU A 156 -8.56 5.47 -7.69
N SER A 157 -9.83 5.18 -7.43
CA SER A 157 -10.53 5.65 -6.23
C SER A 157 -10.30 4.71 -5.03
N PRO A 158 -10.03 5.26 -3.83
CA PRO A 158 -9.90 4.47 -2.61
C PRO A 158 -11.24 3.99 -2.06
N VAL A 159 -11.18 2.96 -1.23
CA VAL A 159 -12.22 2.70 -0.24
C VAL A 159 -11.89 3.48 1.02
N LEU A 160 -12.88 4.18 1.57
CA LEU A 160 -12.74 4.93 2.81
C LEU A 160 -13.12 4.05 3.99
N THR A 161 -12.17 3.76 4.85
CA THR A 161 -12.33 2.86 6.01
C THR A 161 -12.05 3.63 7.31
N ALA A 162 -12.72 3.24 8.40
CA ALA A 162 -12.46 3.84 9.71
C ALA A 162 -10.98 3.68 10.10
N ILE A 163 -10.36 4.77 10.57
CA ILE A 163 -8.91 4.83 10.82
C ILE A 163 -8.42 3.75 11.79
N ASN A 164 -9.25 3.40 12.79
CA ASN A 164 -8.92 2.45 13.85
C ASN A 164 -9.26 0.99 13.52
N SER A 165 -9.90 0.70 12.38
CA SER A 165 -10.22 -0.67 11.99
C SER A 165 -8.96 -1.40 11.50
N PRO A 166 -8.85 -2.72 11.67
CA PRO A 166 -7.76 -3.49 11.08
C PRO A 166 -7.78 -3.41 9.55
N ILE A 167 -6.61 -3.45 8.93
CA ILE A 167 -6.44 -3.54 7.48
C ILE A 167 -6.44 -5.02 7.11
N SER A 168 -7.38 -5.43 6.29
CA SER A 168 -7.42 -6.80 5.78
C SER A 168 -6.66 -6.88 4.46
N ILE A 169 -5.68 -7.78 4.35
CA ILE A 169 -4.93 -8.00 3.11
C ILE A 169 -5.06 -9.44 2.64
N ALA A 170 -5.63 -9.61 1.47
CA ALA A 170 -5.87 -10.93 0.85
C ALA A 170 -4.55 -11.64 0.47
N PRO A 171 -4.56 -12.96 0.25
CA PRO A 171 -3.42 -13.67 -0.33
C PRO A 171 -3.02 -13.06 -1.68
N LEU A 172 -1.72 -13.05 -1.96
CA LEU A 172 -1.14 -12.58 -3.25
C LEU A 172 -1.66 -11.21 -3.68
N SER A 173 -1.75 -10.28 -2.73
CA SER A 173 -2.26 -8.93 -2.99
C SER A 173 -1.33 -7.85 -2.44
N ILE A 174 -1.57 -6.63 -2.91
CA ILE A 174 -0.86 -5.41 -2.51
C ILE A 174 -1.90 -4.43 -2.00
N ALA A 175 -1.62 -3.76 -0.87
CA ALA A 175 -2.46 -2.67 -0.39
C ALA A 175 -1.62 -1.41 -0.18
N PHE A 176 -2.09 -0.28 -0.73
CA PHE A 176 -1.64 1.04 -0.35
C PHE A 176 -2.68 1.63 0.60
N VAL A 177 -2.24 2.12 1.73
CA VAL A 177 -3.11 2.67 2.76
C VAL A 177 -2.61 4.05 3.14
N VAL A 178 -3.44 5.06 2.97
CA VAL A 178 -3.11 6.45 3.30
C VAL A 178 -3.86 6.85 4.56
N PHE A 179 -3.11 7.34 5.53
CA PHE A 179 -3.60 7.92 6.77
C PHE A 179 -3.48 9.45 6.66
N PRO A 180 -4.55 10.16 6.22
CA PRO A 180 -4.52 11.61 6.13
C PRO A 180 -4.35 12.22 7.51
N ASN A 181 -3.72 13.38 7.57
CA ASN A 181 -3.52 14.16 8.80
C ASN A 181 -2.77 13.43 9.92
N PHE A 182 -2.13 12.32 9.61
CA PHE A 182 -1.29 11.62 10.56
C PHE A 182 -0.02 12.45 10.81
N GLU A 183 0.16 12.92 12.04
CA GLU A 183 1.32 13.73 12.43
C GLU A 183 2.54 12.85 12.62
N ALA A 184 3.40 12.76 11.61
CA ALA A 184 4.74 12.19 11.72
C ALA A 184 5.75 13.33 11.65
N LYS A 185 6.55 13.55 12.72
CA LYS A 185 7.56 14.63 12.77
C LYS A 185 8.51 14.63 11.57
N ALA A 186 8.78 13.47 10.99
CA ALA A 186 9.61 13.32 9.82
C ALA A 186 8.91 13.71 8.50
N CYS A 187 7.61 13.99 8.52
CA CYS A 187 6.79 14.33 7.37
C CYS A 187 6.31 15.80 7.39
N ALA A 188 6.70 16.55 8.41
CA ALA A 188 6.39 17.98 8.56
C ALA A 188 7.30 18.84 7.67
#